data_90046f620fe25b6b74de28047709de10
#
_entry.id   90046f620fe25b6b74de28047709de10
#
_cell.length_a   1.000
_cell.length_b   1.000
_cell.length_c   1.000
_cell.angle_alpha   90.00
_cell.angle_beta   90.00
_cell.angle_gamma   90.00
#
_symmetry.space_group_name_H-M   'P 1'
#
loop_
_entity.id
_entity.type
_entity.pdbx_description
1 polymer ?
#
loop_
_entity_poly.entity_id
_entity_poly.type
_entity_poly.pdbx_seq_one_letter_code
_entity_poly.pdbx_strand_id
1 'polypeptide(L)'
;MAKEKVIISRSGFTNELGWEIYFRPENNSEKLGDLILQEGSKMGMIITATPSFRGRRIEAGLLSAGQDFTNETNPFSVGLGRFVDLDKKNFIGREALVESDKRCKSWGVRVVDGVASKGETLKFNGKLIGRITSSTWSPFQVCGVGIVYLNNSDLGPGTIVEVECTDGKTHKGQLCTLPMYDPKGEIVRGTNKAIPSQPEPWGGIKKL
;
A
#
# COMPACT_ATOMS: atom_id res chain seq x y z
N MET A 1 5.82 35.93 14.89
CA MET A 1 5.38 34.62 14.37
C MET A 1 4.51 34.85 13.16
N ALA A 2 4.81 34.19 12.06
CA ALA A 2 3.94 34.23 10.89
C ALA A 2 2.66 33.46 11.22
N LYS A 3 1.52 34.14 11.21
CA LYS A 3 0.21 33.52 11.37
C LYS A 3 -0.29 33.04 10.01
N GLU A 4 0.32 31.98 9.48
CA GLU A 4 -0.15 31.33 8.27
C GLU A 4 -1.34 30.43 8.58
N LYS A 5 -2.42 30.55 7.81
CA LYS A 5 -3.58 29.67 7.94
C LYS A 5 -3.36 28.44 7.05
N VAL A 6 -3.21 27.28 7.63
CA VAL A 6 -3.08 25.99 6.94
C VAL A 6 -4.19 25.04 7.33
N ILE A 7 -4.44 24.03 6.52
CA ILE A 7 -5.29 22.89 6.90
C ILE A 7 -4.36 21.74 7.31
N ILE A 8 -4.59 21.20 8.50
CA ILE A 8 -3.89 20.01 8.97
C ILE A 8 -4.90 18.87 8.98
N SER A 9 -4.63 17.85 8.19
CA SER A 9 -5.43 16.62 8.13
C SER A 9 -4.72 15.49 8.86
N ARG A 10 -5.49 14.71 9.62
CA ARG A 10 -5.04 13.46 10.22
C ARG A 10 -5.14 12.35 9.18
N SER A 11 -4.34 12.45 8.14
CA SER A 11 -4.25 11.52 7.03
C SER A 11 -2.79 11.26 6.67
N GLY A 12 -2.55 10.28 5.80
CA GLY A 12 -1.22 9.92 5.35
C GLY A 12 -1.26 8.76 4.38
N PHE A 13 -0.13 8.47 3.77
CA PHE A 13 0.02 7.43 2.75
C PHE A 13 0.97 6.30 3.18
N THR A 14 1.05 6.03 4.50
CA THR A 14 1.96 5.03 5.08
C THR A 14 1.30 4.06 6.05
N ASN A 15 0.04 4.28 6.42
CA ASN A 15 -0.67 3.60 7.50
C ASN A 15 -0.02 3.80 8.89
N GLU A 16 0.86 4.79 9.00
CA GLU A 16 1.44 5.21 10.26
C GLU A 16 0.66 6.38 10.85
N LEU A 17 0.98 6.71 12.11
CA LEU A 17 0.47 7.92 12.74
C LEU A 17 1.08 9.14 12.04
N GLY A 18 0.27 9.91 11.34
CA GLY A 18 0.76 11.01 10.53
C GLY A 18 -0.24 12.12 10.32
N TRP A 19 0.26 13.21 9.78
CA TRP A 19 -0.51 14.38 9.37
C TRP A 19 -0.04 14.88 8.03
N GLU A 20 -0.98 15.42 7.25
CA GLU A 20 -0.73 16.16 6.02
C GLU A 20 -1.05 17.63 6.25
N ILE A 21 -0.16 18.51 5.80
CA ILE A 21 -0.31 19.96 5.91
C ILE A 21 -0.58 20.50 4.52
N TYR A 22 -1.77 21.08 4.31
CA TYR A 22 -2.18 21.66 3.04
C TYR A 22 -1.98 23.17 3.07
N PHE A 23 -1.18 23.63 2.12
CA PHE A 23 -0.93 25.06 1.89
C PHE A 23 -1.94 25.63 0.93
N ARG A 24 -2.30 26.88 1.12
CA ARG A 24 -3.04 27.68 0.15
C ARG A 24 -2.06 28.45 -0.74
N PRO A 25 -2.50 28.89 -1.94
CA PRO A 25 -1.63 29.63 -2.84
C PRO A 25 -1.01 30.90 -2.23
N GLU A 26 -1.72 31.53 -1.30
CA GLU A 26 -1.26 32.73 -0.58
C GLU A 26 -0.25 32.45 0.54
N ASN A 27 -0.04 31.19 0.93
CA ASN A 27 0.90 30.85 1.99
C ASN A 27 2.35 30.94 1.52
N ASN A 28 3.22 31.42 2.38
CA ASN A 28 4.65 31.31 2.19
C ASN A 28 5.13 29.91 2.60
N SER A 29 5.20 29.00 1.61
CA SER A 29 5.56 27.59 1.83
C SER A 29 6.99 27.39 2.32
N GLU A 30 7.94 28.21 1.85
CA GLU A 30 9.34 28.18 2.27
C GLU A 30 9.45 28.49 3.78
N LYS A 31 8.87 29.62 4.19
CA LYS A 31 8.86 30.02 5.60
C LYS A 31 8.21 29.00 6.52
N LEU A 32 7.12 28.36 6.05
CA LEU A 32 6.46 27.29 6.80
C LEU A 32 7.33 26.03 6.88
N GLY A 33 7.99 25.66 5.77
CA GLY A 33 8.94 24.56 5.73
C GLY A 33 10.08 24.77 6.73
N ASP A 34 10.70 25.94 6.71
CA ASP A 34 11.77 26.32 7.64
C ASP A 34 11.33 26.24 9.10
N LEU A 35 10.13 26.73 9.40
CA LEU A 35 9.59 26.68 10.77
C LEU A 35 9.37 25.23 11.23
N ILE A 36 8.82 24.37 10.36
CA ILE A 36 8.60 22.95 10.66
C ILE A 36 9.94 22.25 10.89
N LEU A 37 10.95 22.52 10.06
CA LEU A 37 12.29 21.96 10.21
C LEU A 37 12.96 22.45 11.48
N GLN A 38 12.87 23.73 11.79
CA GLN A 38 13.45 24.32 12.99
C GLN A 38 12.86 23.75 14.28
N GLU A 39 11.54 23.60 14.33
CA GLU A 39 10.89 23.07 15.54
C GLU A 39 10.99 21.54 15.59
N GLY A 40 10.85 20.86 14.47
CA GLY A 40 10.89 19.41 14.39
C GLY A 40 12.28 18.84 14.70
N SER A 41 13.34 19.49 14.25
CA SER A 41 14.72 19.03 14.53
C SER A 41 15.05 19.03 16.02
N LYS A 42 14.45 19.92 16.81
CA LYS A 42 14.59 19.92 18.28
C LYS A 42 14.00 18.64 18.92
N MET A 43 13.09 17.98 18.22
CA MET A 43 12.43 16.74 18.63
C MET A 43 12.94 15.51 17.89
N GLY A 44 14.04 15.62 17.15
CA GLY A 44 14.63 14.52 16.40
C GLY A 44 13.95 14.24 15.04
N MET A 45 13.18 15.19 14.50
CA MET A 45 12.61 15.04 13.16
C MET A 45 13.71 14.94 12.11
N ILE A 46 13.55 14.02 11.17
CA ILE A 46 14.42 13.87 10.01
C ILE A 46 13.61 14.01 8.73
N ILE A 47 14.25 14.52 7.68
CA ILE A 47 13.69 14.51 6.33
C ILE A 47 13.91 13.12 5.74
N THR A 48 12.89 12.54 5.16
CA THR A 48 12.98 11.26 4.46
C THR A 48 12.63 11.41 2.98
N ALA A 49 13.04 10.41 2.19
CA ALA A 49 12.83 10.43 0.74
C ALA A 49 11.66 9.52 0.31
N THR A 50 11.16 9.77 -0.89
CA THR A 50 10.06 9.01 -1.53
C THR A 50 10.20 7.48 -1.47
N PRO A 51 11.38 6.84 -1.59
CA PRO A 51 11.51 5.39 -1.47
C PRO A 51 10.98 4.82 -0.14
N SER A 52 11.15 5.54 0.98
CA SER A 52 10.62 5.13 2.29
C SER A 52 9.10 5.05 2.29
N PHE A 53 8.44 6.03 1.70
CA PHE A 53 6.97 6.04 1.55
C PHE A 53 6.48 4.88 0.68
N ARG A 54 7.21 4.56 -0.40
CA ARG A 54 6.83 3.49 -1.30
C ARG A 54 6.77 2.14 -0.60
N GLY A 55 7.75 1.85 0.25
CA GLY A 55 7.76 0.62 1.04
C GLY A 55 6.55 0.54 1.96
N ARG A 56 6.37 1.57 2.78
CA ARG A 56 5.30 1.59 3.78
C ARG A 56 3.91 1.53 3.17
N ARG A 57 3.64 2.28 2.08
CA ARG A 57 2.33 2.22 1.42
C ARG A 57 2.00 0.84 0.86
N ILE A 58 3.01 0.12 0.31
CA ILE A 58 2.81 -1.23 -0.23
C ILE A 58 2.48 -2.21 0.90
N GLU A 59 3.22 -2.16 2.01
CA GLU A 59 2.94 -2.96 3.20
C GLU A 59 1.55 -2.66 3.76
N ALA A 60 1.16 -1.40 3.73
CA ALA A 60 -0.14 -0.92 4.18
C ALA A 60 -1.30 -1.26 3.23
N GLY A 61 -1.00 -1.66 2.00
CA GLY A 61 -2.03 -1.89 0.97
C GLY A 61 -2.67 -0.61 0.45
N LEU A 62 -1.98 0.52 0.56
CA LEU A 62 -2.44 1.79 0.00
C LEU A 62 -2.14 1.84 -1.49
N LEU A 63 -3.19 1.79 -2.28
CA LEU A 63 -3.11 1.69 -3.73
C LEU A 63 -2.71 3.01 -4.38
N SER A 64 -1.90 2.93 -5.43
CA SER A 64 -1.49 4.08 -6.23
C SER A 64 -2.24 4.09 -7.56
N ALA A 65 -2.93 5.20 -7.84
CA ALA A 65 -3.62 5.39 -9.12
C ALA A 65 -2.64 5.32 -10.29
N GLY A 66 -3.06 4.68 -11.37
CA GLY A 66 -2.25 4.44 -12.56
C GLY A 66 -1.23 3.31 -12.43
N GLN A 67 -1.02 2.77 -11.23
CA GLN A 67 -0.17 1.60 -10.99
C GLN A 67 -0.99 0.40 -10.52
N ASP A 68 -1.62 0.51 -9.35
CA ASP A 68 -2.34 -0.59 -8.72
C ASP A 68 -3.79 -0.67 -9.18
N PHE A 69 -4.34 0.43 -9.66
CA PHE A 69 -5.65 0.52 -10.29
C PHE A 69 -5.69 1.57 -11.39
N THR A 70 -6.59 1.37 -12.36
CA THR A 70 -6.84 2.26 -13.49
C THR A 70 -8.34 2.38 -13.73
N ASN A 71 -8.74 3.10 -14.77
CA ASN A 71 -10.14 3.18 -15.20
C ASN A 71 -10.72 1.83 -15.68
N GLU A 72 -9.88 0.81 -15.91
CA GLU A 72 -10.27 -0.54 -16.30
C GLU A 72 -10.59 -1.45 -15.11
N THR A 73 -10.33 -0.97 -13.89
CA THR A 73 -10.59 -1.70 -12.66
C THR A 73 -11.81 -1.14 -11.94
N ASN A 74 -12.57 -2.01 -11.27
CA ASN A 74 -13.66 -1.56 -10.39
C ASN A 74 -13.23 -1.63 -8.91
N PRO A 75 -13.91 -0.93 -8.01
CA PRO A 75 -13.56 -0.90 -6.59
C PRO A 75 -13.52 -2.28 -5.91
N PHE A 76 -14.38 -3.21 -6.32
CA PHE A 76 -14.41 -4.54 -5.72
C PHE A 76 -13.16 -5.33 -6.08
N SER A 77 -12.77 -5.29 -7.36
CA SER A 77 -11.61 -6.04 -7.86
C SER A 77 -10.29 -5.62 -7.20
N VAL A 78 -10.21 -4.39 -6.68
CA VAL A 78 -9.03 -3.85 -5.99
C VAL A 78 -9.18 -3.79 -4.46
N GLY A 79 -10.19 -4.48 -3.91
CA GLY A 79 -10.37 -4.58 -2.45
C GLY A 79 -10.99 -3.34 -1.79
N LEU A 80 -11.48 -2.38 -2.57
CA LEU A 80 -12.11 -1.15 -2.06
C LEU A 80 -13.64 -1.24 -1.99
N GLY A 81 -14.22 -2.43 -2.17
CA GLY A 81 -15.67 -2.64 -2.17
C GLY A 81 -16.36 -2.17 -0.89
N ARG A 82 -15.65 -2.17 0.26
CA ARG A 82 -16.16 -1.64 1.54
C ARG A 82 -16.55 -0.16 1.51
N PHE A 83 -16.07 0.60 0.52
CA PHE A 83 -16.40 2.01 0.33
C PHE A 83 -17.56 2.23 -0.64
N VAL A 84 -18.11 1.15 -1.21
CA VAL A 84 -19.21 1.20 -2.16
C VAL A 84 -20.51 0.87 -1.44
N ASP A 85 -21.41 1.84 -1.35
CA ASP A 85 -22.75 1.68 -0.83
C ASP A 85 -23.75 1.52 -1.99
N LEU A 86 -24.07 0.27 -2.33
CA LEU A 86 -25.01 -0.04 -3.41
C LEU A 86 -26.49 0.24 -3.02
N ASP A 87 -26.80 0.40 -1.72
CA ASP A 87 -28.14 0.73 -1.26
C ASP A 87 -28.46 2.22 -1.46
N LYS A 88 -27.43 3.04 -1.63
CA LYS A 88 -27.60 4.44 -2.01
C LYS A 88 -28.29 4.52 -3.37
N LYS A 89 -29.44 5.20 -3.42
CA LYS A 89 -30.36 5.18 -4.57
C LYS A 89 -29.74 5.70 -5.88
N ASN A 90 -28.85 6.70 -5.80
CA ASN A 90 -28.31 7.33 -6.99
C ASN A 90 -26.86 7.81 -6.78
N PHE A 91 -25.94 7.34 -7.65
CA PHE A 91 -24.58 7.85 -7.83
C PHE A 91 -24.04 7.42 -9.19
N ILE A 92 -23.06 8.14 -9.71
CA ILE A 92 -22.45 7.86 -11.02
C ILE A 92 -21.79 6.48 -10.99
N GLY A 93 -22.13 5.61 -11.96
CA GLY A 93 -21.57 4.26 -12.09
C GLY A 93 -22.26 3.19 -11.25
N ARG A 94 -23.35 3.51 -10.53
CA ARG A 94 -24.07 2.52 -9.71
C ARG A 94 -24.50 1.28 -10.48
N GLU A 95 -25.13 1.43 -11.63
CA GLU A 95 -25.63 0.31 -12.45
C GLU A 95 -24.49 -0.62 -12.86
N ALA A 96 -23.40 -0.07 -13.39
CA ALA A 96 -22.23 -0.83 -13.76
C ALA A 96 -21.61 -1.57 -12.55
N LEU A 97 -21.61 -0.95 -11.37
CA LEU A 97 -21.12 -1.61 -10.16
C LEU A 97 -22.08 -2.69 -9.65
N VAL A 98 -23.39 -2.53 -9.80
CA VAL A 98 -24.38 -3.59 -9.48
C VAL A 98 -24.12 -4.84 -10.30
N GLU A 99 -23.84 -4.70 -11.58
CA GLU A 99 -23.60 -5.81 -12.51
C GLU A 99 -22.17 -6.38 -12.46
N SER A 100 -21.22 -5.65 -11.88
CA SER A 100 -19.81 -6.05 -11.88
C SER A 100 -19.53 -7.26 -10.99
N ASP A 101 -18.42 -7.98 -11.28
CA ASP A 101 -17.86 -8.99 -10.39
C ASP A 101 -17.40 -8.32 -9.08
N LYS A 102 -17.89 -8.83 -7.94
CA LYS A 102 -17.61 -8.29 -6.59
C LYS A 102 -16.36 -8.92 -5.95
N ARG A 103 -15.73 -9.91 -6.60
CA ARG A 103 -14.60 -10.62 -6.05
C ARG A 103 -13.32 -9.78 -6.13
N CYS A 104 -12.54 -9.82 -5.06
CA CYS A 104 -11.24 -9.16 -5.03
C CYS A 104 -10.21 -9.93 -5.85
N LYS A 105 -9.43 -9.21 -6.65
CA LYS A 105 -8.31 -9.72 -7.47
C LYS A 105 -6.98 -9.12 -7.06
N SER A 106 -6.99 -8.12 -6.19
CA SER A 106 -5.78 -7.42 -5.73
C SER A 106 -5.39 -7.88 -4.33
N TRP A 107 -4.17 -8.39 -4.21
CA TRP A 107 -3.63 -8.93 -2.97
C TRP A 107 -2.21 -8.43 -2.73
N GLY A 108 -1.71 -8.62 -1.54
CA GLY A 108 -0.29 -8.50 -1.25
C GLY A 108 0.46 -9.76 -1.70
N VAL A 109 1.75 -9.62 -1.93
CA VAL A 109 2.68 -10.73 -2.07
C VAL A 109 3.94 -10.46 -1.25
N ARG A 110 4.41 -11.48 -0.53
CA ARG A 110 5.74 -11.51 0.08
C ARG A 110 6.62 -12.46 -0.71
N VAL A 111 7.85 -12.04 -0.99
CA VAL A 111 8.79 -12.79 -1.83
C VAL A 111 10.03 -13.12 -1.02
N VAL A 112 10.45 -14.37 -1.05
CA VAL A 112 11.66 -14.84 -0.37
C VAL A 112 12.89 -14.33 -1.16
N ASP A 113 13.77 -13.62 -0.45
CA ASP A 113 15.11 -13.20 -0.96
C ASP A 113 15.12 -12.49 -2.33
N GLY A 114 14.03 -11.81 -2.69
CA GLY A 114 13.94 -11.11 -3.97
C GLY A 114 12.94 -9.96 -3.97
N VAL A 115 13.09 -9.05 -4.91
CA VAL A 115 12.12 -7.98 -5.19
C VAL A 115 11.44 -8.28 -6.51
N ALA A 116 10.12 -8.40 -6.50
CA ALA A 116 9.35 -8.72 -7.70
C ALA A 116 9.56 -7.70 -8.82
N SER A 117 9.74 -8.17 -10.03
CA SER A 117 9.69 -7.34 -11.23
C SER A 117 8.24 -6.94 -11.51
N LYS A 118 8.01 -5.67 -11.88
CA LYS A 118 6.68 -5.19 -12.25
C LYS A 118 6.24 -5.80 -13.59
N GLY A 119 4.93 -5.99 -13.75
CA GLY A 119 4.34 -6.52 -14.96
C GLY A 119 3.84 -7.95 -14.79
N GLU A 120 3.66 -8.66 -15.90
CA GLU A 120 3.16 -10.03 -15.97
C GLU A 120 4.22 -11.05 -15.57
N THR A 121 4.58 -11.05 -14.30
CA THR A 121 5.70 -11.81 -13.73
C THR A 121 5.28 -12.78 -12.64
N LEU A 122 3.96 -12.93 -12.42
CA LEU A 122 3.39 -13.77 -11.38
C LEU A 122 2.85 -15.08 -11.95
N LYS A 123 3.39 -16.23 -11.50
CA LYS A 123 2.99 -17.56 -11.97
C LYS A 123 2.53 -18.46 -10.83
N PHE A 124 1.67 -19.40 -11.16
CA PHE A 124 1.24 -20.49 -10.30
C PHE A 124 1.23 -21.78 -11.11
N ASN A 125 1.96 -22.80 -10.64
CA ASN A 125 2.18 -24.06 -11.36
C ASN A 125 2.64 -23.81 -12.82
N GLY A 126 3.60 -22.88 -13.00
CA GLY A 126 4.17 -22.51 -14.29
C GLY A 126 3.27 -21.66 -15.20
N LYS A 127 2.02 -21.40 -14.82
CA LYS A 127 1.07 -20.61 -15.63
C LYS A 127 1.02 -19.18 -15.12
N LEU A 128 0.99 -18.22 -16.05
CA LEU A 128 0.78 -16.81 -15.74
C LEU A 128 -0.61 -16.60 -15.13
N ILE A 129 -0.66 -16.02 -13.93
CA ILE A 129 -1.90 -15.79 -13.16
C ILE A 129 -2.22 -14.33 -12.91
N GLY A 130 -1.32 -13.41 -13.23
CA GLY A 130 -1.51 -12.00 -12.98
C GLY A 130 -0.24 -11.20 -13.12
N ARG A 131 -0.32 -9.95 -12.69
CA ARG A 131 0.79 -9.00 -12.76
C ARG A 131 1.14 -8.43 -11.39
N ILE A 132 2.41 -8.06 -11.24
CA ILE A 132 2.89 -7.25 -10.13
C ILE A 132 2.66 -5.78 -10.49
N THR A 133 1.87 -5.06 -9.71
CA THR A 133 1.56 -3.65 -9.94
C THR A 133 2.51 -2.72 -9.19
N SER A 134 2.90 -3.11 -8.00
CA SER A 134 3.87 -2.39 -7.16
C SER A 134 4.74 -3.35 -6.41
N SER A 135 6.02 -3.01 -6.24
CA SER A 135 6.98 -3.86 -5.52
C SER A 135 8.13 -3.04 -4.94
N THR A 136 8.70 -3.54 -3.86
CA THR A 136 9.91 -3.02 -3.23
C THR A 136 10.47 -4.05 -2.24
N TRP A 137 11.67 -3.78 -1.72
CA TRP A 137 12.16 -4.45 -0.52
C TRP A 137 11.56 -3.81 0.73
N SER A 138 11.13 -4.61 1.69
CA SER A 138 10.71 -4.17 3.01
C SER A 138 11.85 -4.39 4.02
N PRO A 139 12.49 -3.32 4.49
CA PRO A 139 13.46 -3.45 5.58
C PRO A 139 12.82 -3.92 6.88
N PHE A 140 11.53 -3.61 7.09
CA PHE A 140 10.78 -4.01 8.28
C PHE A 140 10.47 -5.51 8.29
N GLN A 141 9.91 -6.05 7.21
CA GLN A 141 9.58 -7.46 7.08
C GLN A 141 10.76 -8.33 6.60
N VAL A 142 11.86 -7.70 6.22
CA VAL A 142 13.09 -8.34 5.71
C VAL A 142 12.79 -9.30 4.56
N CYS A 143 11.96 -8.84 3.62
CA CYS A 143 11.59 -9.60 2.41
C CYS A 143 11.14 -8.65 1.30
N GLY A 144 11.03 -9.18 0.09
CA GLY A 144 10.33 -8.47 -0.97
C GLY A 144 8.84 -8.38 -0.68
N VAL A 145 8.25 -7.22 -0.93
CA VAL A 145 6.81 -6.99 -0.80
C VAL A 145 6.26 -6.39 -2.07
N GLY A 146 5.02 -6.73 -2.41
CA GLY A 146 4.37 -6.19 -3.59
C GLY A 146 2.85 -6.22 -3.50
N ILE A 147 2.23 -5.50 -4.44
CA ILE A 147 0.81 -5.57 -4.72
C ILE A 147 0.65 -6.27 -6.07
N VAL A 148 -0.25 -7.22 -6.13
CA VAL A 148 -0.56 -8.01 -7.32
C VAL A 148 -1.98 -7.75 -7.79
N TYR A 149 -2.23 -7.94 -9.08
CA TYR A 149 -3.57 -8.01 -9.64
C TYR A 149 -3.71 -9.31 -10.42
N LEU A 150 -4.60 -10.18 -9.98
CA LEU A 150 -4.81 -11.51 -10.56
C LEU A 150 -5.74 -11.45 -11.77
N ASN A 151 -5.52 -12.32 -12.75
CA ASN A 151 -6.38 -12.45 -13.93
C ASN A 151 -7.76 -13.01 -13.55
N ASN A 152 -7.80 -13.90 -12.56
CA ASN A 152 -9.04 -14.42 -11.99
C ASN A 152 -9.01 -14.28 -10.45
N SER A 153 -10.14 -14.56 -9.82
CA SER A 153 -10.35 -14.44 -8.37
C SER A 153 -10.35 -15.78 -7.61
N ASP A 154 -9.87 -16.87 -8.24
CA ASP A 154 -9.89 -18.20 -7.64
C ASP A 154 -8.71 -18.43 -6.68
N LEU A 155 -7.69 -17.57 -6.80
CA LEU A 155 -6.53 -17.58 -5.94
C LEU A 155 -6.57 -16.41 -4.95
N GLY A 156 -6.02 -16.63 -3.78
CA GLY A 156 -6.02 -15.62 -2.71
C GLY A 156 -4.91 -15.82 -1.69
N PRO A 157 -5.01 -15.14 -0.53
CA PRO A 157 -4.02 -15.21 0.52
C PRO A 157 -3.68 -16.65 0.93
N GLY A 158 -2.40 -16.90 1.16
CA GLY A 158 -1.86 -18.24 1.47
C GLY A 158 -1.34 -19.00 0.25
N THR A 159 -1.77 -18.66 -0.97
CA THR A 159 -1.29 -19.30 -2.19
C THR A 159 0.20 -19.05 -2.37
N ILE A 160 0.97 -20.13 -2.60
CA ILE A 160 2.38 -20.06 -2.94
C ILE A 160 2.49 -19.84 -4.45
N VAL A 161 3.27 -18.85 -4.84
CA VAL A 161 3.43 -18.41 -6.23
C VAL A 161 4.90 -18.34 -6.64
N GLU A 162 5.14 -18.33 -7.92
CA GLU A 162 6.43 -18.10 -8.54
C GLU A 162 6.46 -16.65 -9.03
N VAL A 163 7.52 -15.92 -8.66
CA VAL A 163 7.64 -14.48 -8.93
C VAL A 163 8.97 -14.22 -9.63
N GLU A 164 8.92 -13.64 -10.81
CA GLU A 164 10.13 -13.17 -11.47
C GLU A 164 10.59 -11.88 -10.78
N CYS A 165 11.86 -11.86 -10.38
CA CYS A 165 12.44 -10.79 -9.60
C CYS A 165 13.45 -9.94 -10.39
N THR A 166 13.77 -8.78 -9.83
CA THR A 166 14.67 -7.79 -10.46
C THR A 166 16.11 -8.29 -10.61
N ASP A 167 16.48 -9.36 -9.94
CA ASP A 167 17.76 -10.07 -10.10
C ASP A 167 17.79 -11.04 -11.29
N GLY A 168 16.70 -11.09 -12.08
CA GLY A 168 16.55 -11.98 -13.23
C GLY A 168 16.21 -13.43 -12.88
N LYS A 169 15.95 -13.74 -11.60
CA LYS A 169 15.60 -15.08 -11.13
C LYS A 169 14.13 -15.18 -10.77
N THR A 170 13.65 -16.41 -10.71
CA THR A 170 12.33 -16.72 -10.16
C THR A 170 12.47 -17.13 -8.70
N HIS A 171 11.78 -16.43 -7.84
CA HIS A 171 11.70 -16.69 -6.41
C HIS A 171 10.34 -17.21 -6.01
N LYS A 172 10.26 -17.89 -4.86
CA LYS A 172 8.97 -18.24 -4.26
C LYS A 172 8.39 -17.04 -3.53
N GLY A 173 7.09 -16.82 -3.71
CA GLY A 173 6.32 -15.86 -2.96
C GLY A 173 5.07 -16.47 -2.37
N GLN A 174 4.41 -15.74 -1.50
CA GLN A 174 3.12 -16.11 -0.94
C GLN A 174 2.17 -14.93 -1.00
N LEU A 175 0.98 -15.15 -1.54
CA LEU A 175 -0.09 -14.16 -1.53
C LEU A 175 -0.53 -13.92 -0.08
N CYS A 176 -0.83 -12.68 0.24
CA CYS A 176 -1.26 -12.28 1.58
C CYS A 176 -2.33 -11.19 1.53
N THR A 177 -3.03 -11.01 2.63
CA THR A 177 -3.97 -9.90 2.82
C THR A 177 -3.23 -8.56 2.88
N LEU A 178 -3.95 -7.50 2.57
CA LEU A 178 -3.54 -6.11 2.77
C LEU A 178 -4.45 -5.47 3.82
N PRO A 179 -3.92 -4.70 4.75
CA PRO A 179 -2.49 -4.42 4.99
C PRO A 179 -1.71 -5.65 5.44
N MET A 180 -0.39 -5.63 5.18
CA MET A 180 0.50 -6.74 5.59
C MET A 180 0.83 -6.71 7.08
N TYR A 181 0.64 -5.57 7.74
CA TYR A 181 0.79 -5.37 9.18
C TYR A 181 -0.34 -4.47 9.68
N ASP A 182 -0.57 -4.46 10.99
CA ASP A 182 -1.62 -3.67 11.65
C ASP A 182 -3.01 -3.78 10.96
N PRO A 183 -3.54 -4.99 10.77
CA PRO A 183 -4.79 -5.20 10.02
C PRO A 183 -6.00 -4.51 10.65
N LYS A 184 -5.90 -4.16 11.93
CA LYS A 184 -6.93 -3.41 12.65
C LYS A 184 -6.77 -1.90 12.53
N GLY A 185 -5.64 -1.42 11.99
CA GLY A 185 -5.33 0.00 11.86
C GLY A 185 -5.21 0.71 13.22
N GLU A 186 -4.62 0.05 14.22
CA GLU A 186 -4.46 0.60 15.56
C GLU A 186 -3.36 1.67 15.61
N ILE A 187 -2.32 1.50 14.80
CA ILE A 187 -1.21 2.46 14.68
C ILE A 187 -1.70 3.75 14.05
N VAL A 188 -2.33 3.66 12.87
CA VAL A 188 -2.82 4.86 12.15
C VAL A 188 -3.87 5.62 12.95
N ARG A 189 -4.66 4.95 13.80
CA ARG A 189 -5.59 5.60 14.71
C ARG A 189 -4.95 6.13 15.99
N GLY A 190 -3.69 5.77 16.26
CA GLY A 190 -2.97 6.17 17.46
C GLY A 190 -3.44 5.49 18.74
N THR A 191 -4.21 4.39 18.63
CA THR A 191 -4.57 3.53 19.77
C THR A 191 -3.42 2.62 20.15
N ASN A 192 -2.64 2.17 19.17
CA ASN A 192 -1.32 1.58 19.40
C ASN A 192 -0.26 2.66 19.15
N LYS A 193 0.48 3.02 20.18
CA LYS A 193 1.56 4.04 20.12
C LYS A 193 2.95 3.42 20.02
N ALA A 194 3.04 2.11 19.94
CA ALA A 194 4.32 1.44 19.74
C ALA A 194 4.83 1.80 18.33
N ILE A 195 6.02 2.38 18.29
CA ILE A 195 6.76 2.58 17.04
C ILE A 195 7.70 1.39 16.93
N PRO A 196 7.56 0.54 15.88
CA PRO A 196 8.48 -0.56 15.69
C PRO A 196 9.90 -0.02 15.51
N SER A 197 10.75 -0.25 16.49
CA SER A 197 12.16 0.18 16.48
C SER A 197 13.09 -0.87 15.86
N GLN A 198 12.57 -2.08 15.68
CA GLN A 198 13.31 -3.22 15.14
C GLN A 198 12.52 -3.88 14.00
N PRO A 199 13.21 -4.46 13.03
CA PRO A 199 12.55 -5.27 12.01
C PRO A 199 11.75 -6.43 12.63
N GLU A 200 10.60 -6.73 12.02
CA GLU A 200 9.82 -7.95 12.27
C GLU A 200 9.90 -8.83 11.02
N PRO A 201 10.91 -9.70 10.91
CA PRO A 201 11.12 -10.51 9.72
C PRO A 201 9.91 -11.40 9.43
N TRP A 202 9.49 -11.41 8.18
CA TRP A 202 8.52 -12.41 7.75
C TRP A 202 9.13 -13.81 7.86
N GLY A 203 8.55 -14.68 8.66
CA GLY A 203 9.07 -16.01 8.94
C GLY A 203 9.03 -17.00 7.76
N GLY A 204 8.94 -16.49 6.50
CA GLY A 204 8.92 -17.28 5.28
C GLY A 204 7.55 -17.86 4.92
N ILE A 205 7.52 -18.73 3.92
CA ILE A 205 6.30 -19.35 3.39
C ILE A 205 5.69 -20.28 4.46
N LYS A 206 4.46 -20.00 4.83
CA LYS A 206 3.68 -20.84 5.74
C LYS A 206 2.74 -21.72 4.91
N LYS A 207 2.81 -23.03 5.12
CA LYS A 207 1.76 -23.92 4.64
C LYS A 207 0.53 -23.71 5.54
N LEU A 208 -0.59 -23.34 4.95
CA LEU A 208 -1.89 -23.29 5.62
C LEU A 208 -2.44 -24.69 5.79
#